data_4bf579ce03f42f4b5fac789288080722
#
_entry.id   4bf579ce03f42f4b5fac789288080722
#
_cell.length_a   1.000
_cell.length_b   1.000
_cell.length_c   1.000
_cell.angle_alpha   90.00
_cell.angle_beta   90.00
_cell.angle_gamma   90.00
#
_symmetry.space_group_name_H-M   'P 1'
#
loop_
_entity.id
_entity.type
_entity.pdbx_description
1 polymer ?
#
loop_
_entity_poly.entity_id
_entity_poly.type
_entity_poly.pdbx_seq_one_letter_code
_entity_poly.pdbx_strand_id
1 'polypeptide(L)'
;MIRRTPLALAVLLATGLAGSAQAAGTLHFANWSDYFPPELLKKFEQDTGIKATLDAYDSNETLLAKLKAGGGAYDVVVPSDSFIQIMAGDGLLQKFDKSKLPNLKNLKANFQTLDFDPGHDYSVPYLWGTTGYSYDSKQVPGGKLDESWKPFFEPPAELKGKVVALNSIEDLYIAASHYLSVDQCTEDPKDAKKIQDLLLAQKPLLAMYNSDGTIERMAAGEVAMHMQWNGAFHRAHAQRESLVYVYPKEGIHVFIDNFVIPKDAVNVEEAHAFINWMMLPENIAAASNFAKYNNAIEGSDKFMEKELFDDPAINTPQDKLDRLKTFKLCSPKALSLRSKVWTKLKK
;
A
#
# COMPACT_ATOMS: atom_id res chain seq x y z
N MET A 1 -45.32 24.21 80.07
CA MET A 1 -43.90 24.02 79.71
C MET A 1 -43.86 23.19 78.46
N ILE A 2 -43.70 23.80 77.32
CA ILE A 2 -43.69 23.08 76.03
C ILE A 2 -42.26 23.11 75.53
N ARG A 3 -41.62 21.92 75.52
CA ARG A 3 -40.25 21.77 74.93
C ARG A 3 -40.32 21.68 73.39
N ARG A 4 -39.72 22.63 72.75
CA ARG A 4 -39.51 22.61 71.28
C ARG A 4 -38.18 21.95 71.00
N THR A 5 -38.20 20.82 70.26
CA THR A 5 -37.03 20.14 69.70
C THR A 5 -36.69 20.75 68.27
N PRO A 6 -35.44 21.12 67.97
CA PRO A 6 -35.11 21.56 66.64
C PRO A 6 -34.91 20.36 65.74
N LEU A 7 -35.55 20.43 64.57
CA LEU A 7 -35.35 19.49 63.45
C LEU A 7 -34.07 19.89 62.70
N ALA A 8 -33.06 19.05 62.73
CA ALA A 8 -31.83 19.23 61.93
C ALA A 8 -32.08 18.77 60.48
N LEU A 9 -32.06 19.69 59.54
CA LEU A 9 -32.18 19.44 58.11
C LEU A 9 -30.78 19.03 57.55
N ALA A 10 -30.56 17.73 57.30
CA ALA A 10 -29.35 17.23 56.63
C ALA A 10 -29.50 17.43 55.14
N VAL A 11 -28.76 18.38 54.59
CA VAL A 11 -28.60 18.60 53.15
C VAL A 11 -27.53 17.65 52.63
N LEU A 12 -27.93 16.54 51.97
CA LEU A 12 -27.02 15.70 51.19
C LEU A 12 -26.57 16.44 49.92
N LEU A 13 -25.32 16.91 49.89
CA LEU A 13 -24.67 17.33 48.66
C LEU A 13 -24.35 16.07 47.83
N ALA A 14 -25.15 15.76 46.86
CA ALA A 14 -24.80 14.85 45.76
C ALA A 14 -23.79 15.53 44.84
N THR A 15 -22.49 15.30 45.08
CA THR A 15 -21.44 15.65 44.12
C THR A 15 -21.57 14.70 42.94
N GLY A 16 -22.30 15.12 41.90
CA GLY A 16 -22.30 14.46 40.62
C GLY A 16 -20.88 14.52 40.02
N LEU A 17 -20.20 13.39 39.93
CA LEU A 17 -19.07 13.20 39.03
C LEU A 17 -19.60 13.34 37.61
N ALA A 18 -19.60 14.60 37.10
CA ALA A 18 -19.68 14.84 35.67
C ALA A 18 -18.37 14.31 35.08
N GLY A 19 -18.35 13.05 34.69
CA GLY A 19 -17.34 12.55 33.78
C GLY A 19 -17.36 13.46 32.56
N SER A 20 -16.28 14.21 32.35
CA SER A 20 -16.07 14.93 31.11
C SER A 20 -16.13 13.91 29.99
N ALA A 21 -17.25 13.87 29.26
CA ALA A 21 -17.30 13.20 27.96
C ALA A 21 -16.25 13.93 27.12
N GLN A 22 -15.08 13.34 27.00
CA GLN A 22 -14.05 13.81 26.07
C GLN A 22 -14.72 13.75 24.70
N ALA A 23 -14.77 14.88 24.01
CA ALA A 23 -15.34 14.90 22.66
C ALA A 23 -14.61 13.83 21.86
N ALA A 24 -15.37 12.89 21.33
CA ALA A 24 -14.81 11.84 20.49
C ALA A 24 -14.06 12.51 19.34
N GLY A 25 -12.76 12.26 19.22
CA GLY A 25 -11.93 12.79 18.13
C GLY A 25 -12.45 12.36 16.76
N THR A 26 -11.94 12.98 15.72
CA THR A 26 -12.19 12.58 14.33
C THR A 26 -10.90 12.24 13.64
N LEU A 27 -10.93 11.27 12.73
CA LEU A 27 -9.81 10.85 11.91
C LEU A 27 -10.22 10.85 10.43
N HIS A 28 -9.45 11.54 9.61
CA HIS A 28 -9.57 11.49 8.15
C HIS A 28 -8.45 10.63 7.58
N PHE A 29 -8.78 9.40 7.26
CA PHE A 29 -7.84 8.41 6.73
C PHE A 29 -7.98 8.31 5.20
N ALA A 30 -6.87 8.29 4.46
CA ALA A 30 -6.90 8.00 3.04
C ALA A 30 -5.97 6.81 2.73
N ASN A 31 -6.46 5.89 1.90
CA ASN A 31 -5.77 4.66 1.55
C ASN A 31 -6.00 4.30 0.07
N TRP A 32 -5.34 3.26 -0.39
CA TRP A 32 -5.55 2.69 -1.71
C TRP A 32 -6.97 2.13 -1.86
N SER A 33 -7.49 2.15 -3.08
CA SER A 33 -8.76 1.51 -3.40
C SER A 33 -8.72 0.01 -3.04
N ASP A 34 -9.81 -0.51 -2.47
CA ASP A 34 -9.98 -1.94 -2.10
C ASP A 34 -8.91 -2.53 -1.17
N TYR A 35 -8.31 -1.71 -0.30
CA TYR A 35 -7.13 -2.08 0.49
C TYR A 35 -7.36 -2.06 2.00
N PHE A 36 -8.51 -1.56 2.47
CA PHE A 36 -8.86 -1.48 3.88
C PHE A 36 -10.32 -1.90 4.11
N PRO A 37 -10.59 -2.84 5.03
CA PRO A 37 -11.95 -3.31 5.29
C PRO A 37 -12.78 -2.25 6.04
N PRO A 38 -13.97 -1.88 5.55
CA PRO A 38 -14.83 -0.90 6.22
C PRO A 38 -15.21 -1.29 7.65
N GLU A 39 -15.31 -2.60 7.92
CA GLU A 39 -15.65 -3.13 9.26
C GLU A 39 -14.53 -2.85 10.26
N LEU A 40 -13.28 -2.83 9.82
CA LEU A 40 -12.13 -2.52 10.68
C LEU A 40 -12.17 -1.05 11.13
N LEU A 41 -12.64 -0.15 10.27
CA LEU A 41 -12.84 1.25 10.64
C LEU A 41 -13.91 1.41 11.73
N LYS A 42 -15.02 0.67 11.61
CA LYS A 42 -16.06 0.62 12.66
C LYS A 42 -15.53 0.04 13.97
N LYS A 43 -14.67 -1.00 13.89
CA LYS A 43 -14.01 -1.55 15.08
C LYS A 43 -13.12 -0.51 15.74
N PHE A 44 -12.36 0.25 15.00
CA PHE A 44 -11.55 1.35 15.52
C PHE A 44 -12.40 2.38 16.27
N GLU A 45 -13.54 2.79 15.69
CA GLU A 45 -14.48 3.71 16.34
C GLU A 45 -15.05 3.11 17.66
N GLN A 46 -15.36 1.81 17.68
CA GLN A 46 -15.86 1.13 18.87
C GLN A 46 -14.80 1.03 19.98
N ASP A 47 -13.55 0.73 19.60
CA ASP A 47 -12.46 0.52 20.54
C ASP A 47 -11.94 1.84 21.15
N THR A 48 -12.04 2.95 20.40
CA THR A 48 -11.39 4.22 20.77
C THR A 48 -12.36 5.38 21.00
N GLY A 49 -13.57 5.31 20.48
CA GLY A 49 -14.52 6.42 20.45
C GLY A 49 -14.20 7.47 19.36
N ILE A 50 -13.12 7.30 18.58
CA ILE A 50 -12.71 8.22 17.52
C ILE A 50 -13.50 7.90 16.25
N LYS A 51 -14.26 8.86 15.72
CA LYS A 51 -14.96 8.70 14.44
C LYS A 51 -13.97 8.78 13.29
N ALA A 52 -14.02 7.82 12.37
CA ALA A 52 -13.10 7.76 11.27
C ALA A 52 -13.81 7.75 9.91
N THR A 53 -13.25 8.46 8.93
CA THR A 53 -13.65 8.43 7.52
C THR A 53 -12.51 7.89 6.67
N LEU A 54 -12.87 7.22 5.57
CA LEU A 54 -11.91 6.65 4.61
C LEU A 54 -12.17 7.22 3.22
N ASP A 55 -11.14 7.84 2.65
CA ASP A 55 -11.07 8.21 1.23
C ASP A 55 -10.14 7.25 0.49
N ALA A 56 -10.37 7.07 -0.82
CA ALA A 56 -9.52 6.24 -1.67
C ALA A 56 -8.72 7.06 -2.69
N TYR A 57 -7.58 6.52 -3.09
CA TYR A 57 -6.77 6.99 -4.22
C TYR A 57 -6.15 5.78 -4.96
N ASP A 58 -5.74 6.01 -6.20
CA ASP A 58 -5.31 5.00 -7.16
C ASP A 58 -3.79 4.95 -7.41
N SER A 59 -3.05 6.00 -6.99
CA SER A 59 -1.62 6.09 -7.25
C SER A 59 -0.91 7.00 -6.23
N ASN A 60 0.39 6.72 -5.99
CA ASN A 60 1.26 7.59 -5.18
C ASN A 60 1.34 9.01 -5.76
N GLU A 61 1.31 9.14 -7.10
CA GLU A 61 1.34 10.42 -7.80
C GLU A 61 0.09 11.25 -7.50
N THR A 62 -1.09 10.63 -7.50
CA THR A 62 -2.36 11.28 -7.12
C THR A 62 -2.32 11.74 -5.67
N LEU A 63 -1.83 10.89 -4.75
CA LEU A 63 -1.65 11.24 -3.34
C LEU A 63 -0.68 12.43 -3.18
N LEU A 64 0.51 12.34 -3.80
CA LEU A 64 1.52 13.40 -3.73
C LEU A 64 0.99 14.74 -4.27
N ALA A 65 0.25 14.72 -5.38
CA ALA A 65 -0.35 15.91 -5.95
C ALA A 65 -1.39 16.53 -5.00
N LYS A 66 -2.23 15.72 -4.37
CA LYS A 66 -3.20 16.17 -3.36
C LYS A 66 -2.51 16.84 -2.17
N LEU A 67 -1.46 16.21 -1.61
CA LEU A 67 -0.72 16.76 -0.46
C LEU A 67 -0.01 18.07 -0.83
N LYS A 68 0.61 18.17 -2.02
CA LYS A 68 1.25 19.41 -2.49
C LYS A 68 0.27 20.55 -2.73
N ALA A 69 -0.95 20.25 -3.12
CA ALA A 69 -1.99 21.28 -3.31
C ALA A 69 -2.58 21.81 -1.98
N GLY A 70 -2.14 21.30 -0.81
CA GLY A 70 -2.76 21.57 0.48
C GLY A 70 -4.19 21.03 0.55
N GLY A 71 -4.52 20.11 -0.33
CA GLY A 71 -5.83 19.52 -0.49
C GLY A 71 -5.99 18.25 0.32
N GLY A 72 -7.01 18.26 1.16
CA GLY A 72 -7.40 17.13 1.97
C GLY A 72 -6.90 17.27 3.41
N ALA A 73 -7.81 17.45 4.32
CA ALA A 73 -7.53 17.36 5.75
C ALA A 73 -7.33 15.89 6.14
N TYR A 74 -6.39 15.20 5.49
CA TYR A 74 -6.04 13.83 5.86
C TYR A 74 -5.13 13.84 7.08
N ASP A 75 -5.44 12.99 8.04
CA ASP A 75 -4.64 12.81 9.24
C ASP A 75 -3.68 11.62 9.10
N VAL A 76 -4.08 10.60 8.35
CA VAL A 76 -3.23 9.45 7.99
C VAL A 76 -3.39 9.14 6.50
N VAL A 77 -2.27 8.89 5.83
CA VAL A 77 -2.22 8.38 4.45
C VAL A 77 -1.25 7.22 4.33
N VAL A 78 -1.29 6.48 3.23
CA VAL A 78 -0.55 5.22 3.06
C VAL A 78 0.27 5.22 1.75
N PRO A 79 1.36 5.99 1.65
CA PRO A 79 2.25 5.92 0.51
C PRO A 79 3.12 4.66 0.53
N SER A 80 3.58 4.25 -0.65
CA SER A 80 4.60 3.20 -0.76
C SER A 80 5.99 3.72 -0.37
N ASP A 81 6.90 2.81 -0.06
CA ASP A 81 8.27 3.05 0.40
C ASP A 81 9.04 4.09 -0.43
N SER A 82 8.95 4.02 -1.75
CA SER A 82 9.61 4.95 -2.67
C SER A 82 9.18 6.41 -2.52
N PHE A 83 7.96 6.66 -2.05
CA PHE A 83 7.42 8.01 -1.87
C PHE A 83 7.67 8.58 -0.48
N ILE A 84 8.02 7.76 0.52
CA ILE A 84 8.34 8.23 1.87
C ILE A 84 9.48 9.26 1.82
N GLN A 85 10.58 8.93 1.15
CA GLN A 85 11.72 9.83 1.05
C GLN A 85 11.38 11.13 0.30
N ILE A 86 10.62 11.03 -0.78
CA ILE A 86 10.18 12.20 -1.57
C ILE A 86 9.32 13.11 -0.71
N MET A 87 8.31 12.56 -0.04
CA MET A 87 7.37 13.32 0.79
C MET A 87 8.06 13.94 2.01
N ALA A 88 8.95 13.19 2.69
CA ALA A 88 9.71 13.71 3.82
C ALA A 88 10.70 14.81 3.38
N GLY A 89 11.40 14.60 2.25
CA GLY A 89 12.32 15.58 1.68
C GLY A 89 11.65 16.88 1.21
N ASP A 90 10.44 16.79 0.69
CA ASP A 90 9.60 17.94 0.30
C ASP A 90 8.91 18.60 1.52
N GLY A 91 9.11 18.07 2.75
CA GLY A 91 8.51 18.59 3.97
C GLY A 91 7.00 18.41 4.05
N LEU A 92 6.47 17.37 3.42
CA LEU A 92 5.04 17.05 3.37
C LEU A 92 4.57 16.11 4.50
N LEU A 93 5.50 15.59 5.32
CA LEU A 93 5.22 14.68 6.43
C LEU A 93 5.60 15.28 7.77
N GLN A 94 4.85 14.93 8.81
CA GLN A 94 5.21 15.18 10.20
C GLN A 94 6.05 14.02 10.74
N LYS A 95 6.99 14.33 11.66
CA LYS A 95 7.66 13.29 12.45
C LYS A 95 6.70 12.71 13.48
N PHE A 96 6.79 11.42 13.70
CA PHE A 96 6.05 10.77 14.77
C PHE A 96 6.56 11.16 16.16
N ASP A 97 5.63 11.33 17.09
CA ASP A 97 5.92 11.20 18.51
C ASP A 97 5.91 9.71 18.88
N LYS A 98 7.11 9.11 18.90
CA LYS A 98 7.27 7.66 19.17
C LYS A 98 6.78 7.24 20.55
N SER A 99 6.65 8.17 21.50
CA SER A 99 6.08 7.87 22.81
C SER A 99 4.61 7.47 22.72
N LYS A 100 3.92 7.87 21.66
CA LYS A 100 2.52 7.53 21.34
C LYS A 100 2.36 6.26 20.52
N LEU A 101 3.48 5.65 20.09
CA LEU A 101 3.52 4.44 19.28
C LEU A 101 4.18 3.25 20.01
N PRO A 102 3.71 2.86 21.23
CA PRO A 102 4.32 1.77 21.99
C PRO A 102 4.27 0.42 21.26
N ASN A 103 3.41 0.25 20.25
CA ASN A 103 3.29 -0.95 19.44
C ASN A 103 4.32 -1.03 18.28
N LEU A 104 5.20 -0.04 18.09
CA LEU A 104 6.37 -0.16 17.19
C LEU A 104 7.23 -1.38 17.50
N LYS A 105 7.27 -1.81 18.76
CA LYS A 105 7.95 -3.04 19.19
C LYS A 105 7.41 -4.32 18.55
N ASN A 106 6.21 -4.26 17.97
CA ASN A 106 5.58 -5.39 17.30
C ASN A 106 6.03 -5.54 15.84
N LEU A 107 6.87 -4.65 15.31
CA LEU A 107 7.43 -4.82 13.97
C LEU A 107 8.28 -6.09 13.89
N LYS A 108 8.08 -6.90 12.85
CA LYS A 108 8.93 -8.05 12.52
C LYS A 108 10.38 -7.59 12.31
N ALA A 109 11.35 -8.43 12.62
CA ALA A 109 12.77 -8.07 12.64
C ALA A 109 13.27 -7.41 11.33
N ASN A 110 12.82 -7.88 10.18
CA ASN A 110 13.19 -7.34 8.86
C ASN A 110 12.52 -5.99 8.52
N PHE A 111 11.59 -5.51 9.36
CA PHE A 111 10.95 -4.20 9.22
C PHE A 111 11.36 -3.20 10.30
N GLN A 112 12.23 -3.58 11.24
CA GLN A 112 12.69 -2.69 12.32
C GLN A 112 13.66 -1.61 11.83
N THR A 113 14.34 -1.86 10.71
CA THR A 113 15.22 -0.87 10.09
C THR A 113 15.04 -0.94 8.59
N LEU A 114 14.56 0.16 8.00
CA LEU A 114 14.28 0.28 6.57
C LEU A 114 15.11 1.42 5.99
N ASP A 115 15.74 1.21 4.85
CA ASP A 115 16.67 2.17 4.25
C ASP A 115 16.03 3.54 3.97
N PHE A 116 14.73 3.56 3.67
CA PHE A 116 14.00 4.80 3.37
C PHE A 116 13.59 5.59 4.62
N ASP A 117 13.53 4.97 5.81
CA ASP A 117 13.25 5.62 7.10
C ASP A 117 13.81 4.76 8.26
N PRO A 118 15.14 4.71 8.46
CA PRO A 118 15.79 3.74 9.37
C PRO A 118 15.34 3.82 10.83
N GLY A 119 14.84 4.95 11.25
CA GLY A 119 14.38 5.19 12.61
C GLY A 119 12.85 5.19 12.78
N HIS A 120 12.07 4.97 11.73
CA HIS A 120 10.61 5.19 11.76
C HIS A 120 10.24 6.59 12.25
N ASP A 121 10.94 7.60 11.74
CA ASP A 121 10.65 8.99 12.10
C ASP A 121 9.38 9.50 11.43
N TYR A 122 9.06 8.99 10.23
CA TYR A 122 7.95 9.45 9.39
C TYR A 122 6.98 8.36 8.99
N SER A 123 7.39 7.07 9.06
CA SER A 123 6.64 5.97 8.48
C SER A 123 6.57 4.74 9.37
N VAL A 124 5.44 4.04 9.34
CA VAL A 124 5.24 2.73 9.95
C VAL A 124 4.77 1.75 8.88
N PRO A 125 5.50 0.65 8.63
CA PRO A 125 5.10 -0.38 7.67
C PRO A 125 3.70 -0.92 7.95
N TYR A 126 2.91 -1.03 6.89
CA TYR A 126 1.53 -1.51 6.90
C TYR A 126 1.42 -2.89 6.25
N LEU A 127 1.15 -2.92 4.97
CA LEU A 127 1.12 -4.15 4.17
C LEU A 127 2.25 -4.11 3.14
N TRP A 128 2.63 -5.29 2.65
CA TRP A 128 3.66 -5.42 1.63
C TRP A 128 3.35 -6.57 0.68
N GLY A 129 3.87 -6.47 -0.51
CA GLY A 129 3.66 -7.46 -1.55
C GLY A 129 4.65 -7.34 -2.70
N THR A 130 4.30 -7.95 -3.82
CA THR A 130 5.12 -7.93 -5.03
C THR A 130 4.32 -7.42 -6.23
N THR A 131 5.01 -6.70 -7.14
CA THR A 131 4.46 -6.29 -8.43
C THR A 131 5.03 -7.17 -9.54
N GLY A 132 4.21 -8.09 -10.02
CA GLY A 132 4.49 -8.94 -11.17
C GLY A 132 3.51 -8.69 -12.30
N TYR A 133 3.19 -9.74 -13.03
CA TYR A 133 2.05 -9.74 -13.93
C TYR A 133 1.34 -11.08 -13.85
N SER A 134 0.07 -11.09 -14.20
CA SER A 134 -0.73 -12.31 -14.33
C SER A 134 -1.25 -12.47 -15.75
N TYR A 135 -1.52 -13.70 -16.13
CA TYR A 135 -2.16 -14.02 -17.40
C TYR A 135 -3.19 -15.12 -17.24
N ASP A 136 -4.16 -15.14 -18.14
CA ASP A 136 -5.13 -16.24 -18.24
C ASP A 136 -4.59 -17.35 -19.15
N SER A 137 -4.29 -18.51 -18.58
CA SER A 137 -3.75 -19.65 -19.32
C SER A 137 -4.69 -20.13 -20.44
N LYS A 138 -5.99 -19.84 -20.37
CA LYS A 138 -6.97 -20.15 -21.43
C LYS A 138 -6.93 -19.17 -22.61
N GLN A 139 -6.30 -17.99 -22.43
CA GLN A 139 -6.25 -16.94 -23.45
C GLN A 139 -4.86 -16.75 -24.08
N VAL A 140 -3.83 -17.41 -23.54
CA VAL A 140 -2.47 -17.30 -24.08
C VAL A 140 -2.11 -18.51 -24.96
N PRO A 141 -1.28 -18.35 -26.00
CA PRO A 141 -0.85 -19.42 -26.85
C PRO A 141 -0.16 -20.55 -26.07
N GLY A 142 -0.61 -21.79 -26.26
CA GLY A 142 -0.07 -22.95 -25.56
C GLY A 142 -0.36 -23.02 -24.06
N GLY A 143 -1.16 -22.10 -23.51
CA GLY A 143 -1.61 -22.11 -22.11
C GLY A 143 -0.53 -21.70 -21.10
N LYS A 144 0.68 -21.36 -21.53
CA LYS A 144 1.80 -21.01 -20.64
C LYS A 144 2.70 -19.97 -21.28
N LEU A 145 3.18 -19.02 -20.44
CA LEU A 145 4.20 -18.04 -20.80
C LEU A 145 5.48 -18.29 -20.00
N ASP A 146 6.61 -17.80 -20.50
CA ASP A 146 7.89 -17.87 -19.79
C ASP A 146 7.86 -17.04 -18.50
N GLU A 147 8.55 -17.51 -17.46
CA GLU A 147 8.76 -16.75 -16.22
C GLU A 147 9.78 -15.62 -16.42
N SER A 148 9.41 -14.62 -17.21
CA SER A 148 10.24 -13.47 -17.61
C SER A 148 9.34 -12.26 -17.82
N TRP A 149 9.89 -11.06 -17.75
CA TRP A 149 9.21 -9.83 -18.18
C TRP A 149 9.02 -9.75 -19.70
N LYS A 150 9.71 -10.60 -20.48
CA LYS A 150 9.62 -10.57 -21.95
C LYS A 150 8.18 -10.68 -22.47
N PRO A 151 7.35 -11.68 -22.06
CA PRO A 151 5.98 -11.77 -22.55
C PRO A 151 5.11 -10.56 -22.20
N PHE A 152 5.44 -9.82 -21.16
CA PHE A 152 4.73 -8.60 -20.79
C PHE A 152 5.14 -7.39 -21.65
N PHE A 153 6.45 -7.19 -21.84
CA PHE A 153 6.93 -6.05 -22.64
C PHE A 153 6.85 -6.30 -24.16
N GLU A 154 7.00 -7.54 -24.58
CA GLU A 154 6.96 -7.98 -25.97
C GLU A 154 5.92 -9.11 -26.12
N PRO A 155 4.62 -8.82 -25.93
CA PRO A 155 3.60 -9.85 -25.93
C PRO A 155 3.49 -10.54 -27.28
N PRO A 156 3.13 -11.85 -27.31
CA PRO A 156 2.75 -12.54 -28.53
C PRO A 156 1.72 -11.74 -29.34
N ALA A 157 1.79 -11.84 -30.67
CA ALA A 157 0.96 -11.02 -31.57
C ALA A 157 -0.55 -11.18 -31.29
N GLU A 158 -0.97 -12.37 -30.86
CA GLU A 158 -2.36 -12.72 -30.53
C GLU A 158 -2.86 -11.98 -29.28
N LEU A 159 -1.96 -11.48 -28.44
CA LEU A 159 -2.26 -10.72 -27.22
C LEU A 159 -2.27 -9.21 -27.43
N LYS A 160 -1.97 -8.72 -28.63
CA LYS A 160 -2.03 -7.30 -28.93
C LYS A 160 -3.42 -6.73 -28.59
N GLY A 161 -3.44 -5.65 -27.79
CA GLY A 161 -4.67 -5.02 -27.31
C GLY A 161 -5.39 -5.80 -26.22
N LYS A 162 -4.76 -6.85 -25.65
CA LYS A 162 -5.31 -7.66 -24.54
C LYS A 162 -4.38 -7.64 -23.30
N VAL A 163 -3.41 -6.77 -23.29
CA VAL A 163 -2.45 -6.59 -22.19
C VAL A 163 -2.70 -5.24 -21.53
N VAL A 164 -2.77 -5.21 -20.21
CA VAL A 164 -2.93 -3.98 -19.44
C VAL A 164 -1.69 -3.76 -18.56
N ALA A 165 -1.17 -2.55 -18.58
CA ALA A 165 -0.13 -2.12 -17.68
C ALA A 165 -0.73 -1.26 -16.55
N LEU A 166 -0.10 -1.28 -15.35
CA LEU A 166 -0.46 -0.37 -14.29
C LEU A 166 -0.21 1.09 -14.72
N ASN A 167 -1.03 2.01 -14.25
CA ASN A 167 -0.85 3.43 -14.42
C ASN A 167 0.10 4.00 -13.35
N SER A 168 1.24 3.34 -13.16
CA SER A 168 2.28 3.64 -12.18
C SER A 168 3.64 3.68 -12.88
N ILE A 169 4.30 4.84 -12.82
CA ILE A 169 5.66 4.97 -13.36
C ILE A 169 6.64 4.09 -12.59
N GLU A 170 6.46 4.00 -11.28
CA GLU A 170 7.34 3.21 -10.43
C GLU A 170 7.35 1.75 -10.85
N ASP A 171 6.19 1.11 -10.86
CA ASP A 171 6.06 -0.30 -11.21
C ASP A 171 6.59 -0.59 -12.62
N LEU A 172 6.22 0.25 -13.60
CA LEU A 172 6.65 0.07 -14.99
C LEU A 172 8.14 0.29 -15.18
N TYR A 173 8.70 1.36 -14.56
CA TYR A 173 10.12 1.68 -14.71
C TYR A 173 11.00 0.63 -14.05
N ILE A 174 10.64 0.18 -12.86
CA ILE A 174 11.39 -0.85 -12.13
C ILE A 174 11.33 -2.18 -12.89
N ALA A 175 10.14 -2.61 -13.35
CA ALA A 175 10.01 -3.82 -14.15
C ALA A 175 10.84 -3.76 -15.44
N ALA A 176 10.79 -2.62 -16.16
CA ALA A 176 11.58 -2.41 -17.36
C ALA A 176 13.10 -2.38 -17.08
N SER A 177 13.51 -1.80 -15.94
CA SER A 177 14.91 -1.79 -15.51
C SER A 177 15.43 -3.20 -15.23
N HIS A 178 14.64 -4.04 -14.56
CA HIS A 178 14.99 -5.44 -14.34
C HIS A 178 15.10 -6.20 -15.67
N TYR A 179 14.12 -6.06 -16.54
CA TYR A 179 14.13 -6.71 -17.86
C TYR A 179 15.35 -6.36 -18.70
N LEU A 180 15.75 -5.08 -18.68
CA LEU A 180 16.91 -4.57 -19.43
C LEU A 180 18.26 -4.74 -18.69
N SER A 181 18.25 -5.28 -17.48
CA SER A 181 19.42 -5.35 -16.60
C SER A 181 20.07 -3.97 -16.37
N VAL A 182 19.24 -2.94 -16.21
CA VAL A 182 19.64 -1.56 -15.90
C VAL A 182 19.36 -1.28 -14.42
N ASP A 183 20.20 -0.48 -13.76
CA ASP A 183 19.91 -0.07 -12.38
C ASP A 183 18.64 0.79 -12.34
N GLN A 184 17.70 0.44 -11.43
CA GLN A 184 16.46 1.21 -11.24
C GLN A 184 16.71 2.67 -10.83
N CYS A 185 17.88 2.96 -10.25
CA CYS A 185 18.33 4.30 -9.88
C CYS A 185 19.38 4.87 -10.85
N THR A 186 19.40 4.44 -12.11
CA THR A 186 20.38 4.92 -13.08
C THR A 186 20.38 6.44 -13.20
N GLU A 187 21.57 7.03 -13.21
CA GLU A 187 21.82 8.44 -13.51
C GLU A 187 22.32 8.66 -14.95
N ASP A 188 22.47 7.57 -15.71
CA ASP A 188 22.86 7.64 -17.12
C ASP A 188 21.62 7.88 -18.01
N PRO A 189 21.57 9.03 -18.74
CA PRO A 189 20.48 9.28 -19.66
C PRO A 189 20.34 8.23 -20.78
N LYS A 190 21.41 7.51 -21.12
CA LYS A 190 21.36 6.44 -22.12
C LYS A 190 20.56 5.23 -21.61
N ASP A 191 20.74 4.86 -20.35
CA ASP A 191 20.00 3.77 -19.75
C ASP A 191 18.53 4.14 -19.52
N ALA A 192 18.25 5.37 -19.03
CA ALA A 192 16.89 5.88 -18.97
C ALA A 192 16.22 5.92 -20.36
N LYS A 193 17.00 6.21 -21.42
CA LYS A 193 16.49 6.15 -22.79
C LYS A 193 16.15 4.73 -23.25
N LYS A 194 16.95 3.71 -22.89
CA LYS A 194 16.62 2.30 -23.21
C LYS A 194 15.27 1.90 -22.58
N ILE A 195 15.06 2.27 -21.30
CA ILE A 195 13.79 2.03 -20.62
C ILE A 195 12.65 2.77 -21.35
N GLN A 196 12.83 4.05 -21.69
CA GLN A 196 11.84 4.82 -22.43
C GLN A 196 11.50 4.17 -23.78
N ASP A 197 12.50 3.74 -24.53
CA ASP A 197 12.30 3.14 -25.86
C ASP A 197 11.52 1.82 -25.75
N LEU A 198 11.82 0.98 -24.75
CA LEU A 198 11.07 -0.25 -24.47
C LEU A 198 9.59 0.05 -24.17
N LEU A 199 9.32 1.00 -23.26
CA LEU A 199 7.95 1.35 -22.87
C LEU A 199 7.16 1.98 -24.02
N LEU A 200 7.81 2.80 -24.86
CA LEU A 200 7.19 3.37 -26.06
C LEU A 200 6.91 2.31 -27.13
N ALA A 201 7.77 1.31 -27.27
CA ALA A 201 7.53 0.18 -28.16
C ALA A 201 6.37 -0.72 -27.68
N GLN A 202 6.24 -0.90 -26.36
CA GLN A 202 5.13 -1.65 -25.75
C GLN A 202 3.79 -0.92 -25.89
N LYS A 203 3.77 0.42 -25.78
CA LYS A 203 2.54 1.23 -25.70
C LYS A 203 1.47 0.87 -26.75
N PRO A 204 1.77 0.72 -28.06
CA PRO A 204 0.79 0.37 -29.08
C PRO A 204 0.30 -1.10 -29.01
N LEU A 205 0.90 -1.92 -28.15
CA LEU A 205 0.54 -3.32 -27.95
C LEU A 205 -0.45 -3.49 -26.78
N LEU A 206 -0.54 -2.49 -25.89
CA LEU A 206 -1.40 -2.50 -24.71
C LEU A 206 -2.86 -2.17 -25.09
N ALA A 207 -3.79 -2.68 -24.28
CA ALA A 207 -5.17 -2.20 -24.25
C ALA A 207 -5.25 -0.82 -23.61
N MET A 208 -4.58 -0.65 -22.45
CA MET A 208 -4.59 0.59 -21.66
C MET A 208 -3.51 0.59 -20.58
N TYR A 209 -3.33 1.76 -19.95
CA TYR A 209 -2.70 1.94 -18.65
C TYR A 209 -3.80 2.17 -17.63
N ASN A 210 -3.97 1.26 -16.66
CA ASN A 210 -4.99 1.39 -15.61
C ASN A 210 -4.58 0.61 -14.35
N SER A 211 -4.65 1.25 -13.18
CA SER A 211 -4.41 0.64 -11.88
C SER A 211 -5.71 0.25 -11.16
N ASP A 212 -6.85 0.81 -11.56
CA ASP A 212 -8.15 0.45 -11.01
C ASP A 212 -8.76 -0.76 -11.71
N GLY A 213 -9.61 -1.51 -11.00
CA GLY A 213 -10.36 -2.63 -11.55
C GLY A 213 -9.49 -3.79 -12.04
N THR A 214 -8.28 -3.96 -11.49
CA THR A 214 -7.34 -5.03 -11.87
C THR A 214 -7.92 -6.41 -11.56
N ILE A 215 -8.63 -6.53 -10.44
CA ILE A 215 -9.25 -7.76 -9.97
C ILE A 215 -10.40 -8.14 -10.90
N GLU A 216 -11.36 -7.24 -11.06
CA GLU A 216 -12.59 -7.46 -11.83
C GLU A 216 -12.28 -7.77 -13.29
N ARG A 217 -11.33 -7.03 -13.89
CA ARG A 217 -10.94 -7.18 -15.30
C ARG A 217 -10.32 -8.55 -15.57
N MET A 218 -9.44 -9.02 -14.68
CA MET A 218 -8.85 -10.35 -14.82
C MET A 218 -9.83 -11.45 -14.48
N ALA A 219 -10.65 -11.31 -13.44
CA ALA A 219 -11.68 -12.26 -13.06
C ALA A 219 -12.74 -12.43 -14.17
N ALA A 220 -13.19 -11.34 -14.79
CA ALA A 220 -14.12 -11.38 -15.90
C ALA A 220 -13.49 -11.92 -17.21
N GLY A 221 -12.16 -11.96 -17.31
CA GLY A 221 -11.44 -12.38 -18.52
C GLY A 221 -11.54 -11.38 -19.66
N GLU A 222 -11.72 -10.11 -19.34
CA GLU A 222 -11.76 -9.01 -20.33
C GLU A 222 -10.44 -8.85 -21.07
N VAL A 223 -9.33 -9.17 -20.40
CA VAL A 223 -7.99 -9.12 -20.95
C VAL A 223 -7.24 -10.42 -20.67
N ALA A 224 -6.23 -10.71 -21.47
CA ALA A 224 -5.45 -11.92 -21.36
C ALA A 224 -4.28 -11.80 -20.37
N MET A 225 -3.80 -10.57 -20.13
CA MET A 225 -2.64 -10.31 -19.29
C MET A 225 -2.77 -8.93 -18.61
N HIS A 226 -2.32 -8.85 -17.37
CA HIS A 226 -2.32 -7.60 -16.61
C HIS A 226 -1.08 -7.53 -15.70
N MET A 227 -0.33 -6.43 -15.73
CA MET A 227 0.60 -6.12 -14.66
C MET A 227 -0.19 -6.00 -13.37
N GLN A 228 0.19 -6.74 -12.33
CA GLN A 228 -0.69 -6.91 -11.19
C GLN A 228 0.10 -7.10 -9.90
N TRP A 229 -0.44 -6.60 -8.79
CA TRP A 229 0.02 -6.88 -7.45
C TRP A 229 -0.46 -8.26 -6.99
N ASN A 230 0.37 -8.96 -6.23
CA ASN A 230 0.12 -10.35 -5.83
C ASN A 230 -1.20 -10.56 -5.04
N GLY A 231 -1.58 -9.63 -4.15
CA GLY A 231 -2.86 -9.73 -3.43
C GLY A 231 -4.07 -9.51 -4.34
N ALA A 232 -3.98 -8.55 -5.28
CA ALA A 232 -5.01 -8.36 -6.31
C ALA A 232 -5.13 -9.60 -7.21
N PHE A 233 -3.99 -10.22 -7.58
CA PHE A 233 -3.99 -11.49 -8.30
C PHE A 233 -4.71 -12.59 -7.51
N HIS A 234 -4.39 -12.79 -6.22
CA HIS A 234 -5.04 -13.80 -5.37
C HIS A 234 -6.56 -13.65 -5.40
N ARG A 235 -7.07 -12.43 -5.23
CA ARG A 235 -8.52 -12.13 -5.26
C ARG A 235 -9.15 -12.40 -6.64
N ALA A 236 -8.44 -12.12 -7.72
CA ALA A 236 -8.89 -12.44 -9.09
C ALA A 236 -8.85 -13.93 -9.36
N HIS A 237 -7.78 -14.63 -8.92
CA HIS A 237 -7.60 -16.07 -9.10
C HIS A 237 -8.69 -16.88 -8.39
N ALA A 238 -9.12 -16.46 -7.20
CA ALA A 238 -10.25 -17.07 -6.49
C ALA A 238 -11.56 -17.07 -7.31
N GLN A 239 -11.71 -16.14 -8.26
CA GLN A 239 -12.87 -16.05 -9.15
C GLN A 239 -12.61 -16.69 -10.53
N ARG A 240 -11.34 -16.86 -10.91
CA ARG A 240 -10.91 -17.41 -12.21
C ARG A 240 -9.62 -18.23 -12.06
N GLU A 241 -9.76 -19.52 -11.79
CA GLU A 241 -8.66 -20.46 -11.53
C GLU A 241 -7.63 -20.59 -12.67
N SER A 242 -7.98 -20.16 -13.89
CA SER A 242 -7.05 -20.19 -15.03
C SER A 242 -6.00 -19.07 -15.00
N LEU A 243 -6.06 -18.15 -14.05
CA LEU A 243 -5.06 -17.09 -13.90
C LEU A 243 -3.76 -17.66 -13.32
N VAL A 244 -2.63 -17.16 -13.79
CA VAL A 244 -1.29 -17.54 -13.36
C VAL A 244 -0.51 -16.30 -13.02
N TYR A 245 0.04 -16.21 -11.80
CA TYR A 245 0.96 -15.13 -11.40
C TYR A 245 2.39 -15.48 -11.80
N VAL A 246 3.10 -14.50 -12.32
CA VAL A 246 4.47 -14.69 -12.77
C VAL A 246 5.44 -13.95 -11.85
N TYR A 247 6.45 -14.70 -11.39
CA TYR A 247 7.66 -14.19 -10.76
C TYR A 247 8.76 -14.12 -11.84
N PRO A 248 9.00 -12.99 -12.51
CA PRO A 248 9.99 -12.92 -13.57
C PRO A 248 11.41 -13.20 -13.05
N LYS A 249 12.18 -13.98 -13.81
CA LYS A 249 13.55 -14.36 -13.44
C LYS A 249 14.53 -13.18 -13.38
N GLU A 250 14.23 -12.10 -14.07
CA GLU A 250 15.04 -10.87 -14.07
C GLU A 250 14.91 -10.08 -12.77
N GLY A 251 13.88 -10.37 -11.98
CA GLY A 251 13.55 -9.72 -10.72
C GLY A 251 12.13 -9.22 -10.66
N ILE A 252 11.57 -9.23 -9.46
CA ILE A 252 10.23 -8.75 -9.17
C ILE A 252 10.31 -7.70 -8.05
N HIS A 253 9.64 -6.58 -8.24
CA HIS A 253 9.62 -5.51 -7.24
C HIS A 253 8.83 -5.92 -5.99
N VAL A 254 9.42 -5.67 -4.82
CA VAL A 254 8.75 -5.74 -3.52
C VAL A 254 8.41 -4.31 -3.10
N PHE A 255 7.14 -4.03 -2.87
CA PHE A 255 6.69 -2.76 -2.32
C PHE A 255 6.32 -2.91 -0.84
N ILE A 256 6.48 -1.83 -0.07
CA ILE A 256 6.07 -1.74 1.32
C ILE A 256 5.25 -0.46 1.45
N ASP A 257 3.96 -0.61 1.75
CA ASP A 257 3.10 0.53 2.03
C ASP A 257 3.19 0.91 3.49
N ASN A 258 3.11 2.21 3.78
CA ASN A 258 3.42 2.73 5.11
C ASN A 258 2.37 3.74 5.57
N PHE A 259 1.96 3.66 6.83
CA PHE A 259 1.24 4.75 7.46
C PHE A 259 2.16 5.95 7.67
N VAL A 260 1.70 7.12 7.30
CA VAL A 260 2.37 8.41 7.56
C VAL A 260 1.37 9.47 7.98
N ILE A 261 1.83 10.52 8.67
CA ILE A 261 1.04 11.68 9.06
C ILE A 261 1.41 12.85 8.13
N PRO A 262 0.49 13.36 7.30
CA PRO A 262 0.74 14.54 6.49
C PRO A 262 1.08 15.76 7.34
N LYS A 263 1.86 16.68 6.77
CA LYS A 263 2.27 17.93 7.44
C LYS A 263 1.08 18.77 7.94
N ASP A 264 0.02 18.82 7.14
CA ASP A 264 -1.16 19.64 7.40
C ASP A 264 -2.26 18.89 8.17
N ALA A 265 -1.97 17.67 8.69
CA ALA A 265 -2.89 16.93 9.54
C ALA A 265 -3.27 17.73 10.78
N VAL A 266 -4.56 17.77 11.09
CA VAL A 266 -5.10 18.54 12.23
C VAL A 266 -5.41 17.66 13.42
N ASN A 267 -5.72 16.38 13.23
CA ASN A 267 -6.06 15.42 14.28
C ASN A 267 -4.86 14.48 14.55
N VAL A 268 -3.72 15.07 14.92
CA VAL A 268 -2.43 14.36 15.05
C VAL A 268 -2.44 13.32 16.18
N GLU A 269 -3.19 13.59 17.26
CA GLU A 269 -3.35 12.64 18.38
C GLU A 269 -4.12 11.40 17.92
N GLU A 270 -5.22 11.60 17.20
CA GLU A 270 -6.05 10.53 16.63
C GLU A 270 -5.29 9.73 15.57
N ALA A 271 -4.44 10.41 14.80
CA ALA A 271 -3.56 9.77 13.83
C ALA A 271 -2.57 8.80 14.51
N HIS A 272 -1.91 9.24 15.59
CA HIS A 272 -1.04 8.35 16.37
C HIS A 272 -1.82 7.20 17.00
N ALA A 273 -3.00 7.47 17.55
CA ALA A 273 -3.87 6.44 18.13
C ALA A 273 -4.24 5.38 17.10
N PHE A 274 -4.61 5.80 15.88
CA PHE A 274 -4.95 4.89 14.78
C PHE A 274 -3.75 4.05 14.34
N ILE A 275 -2.60 4.67 14.08
CA ILE A 275 -1.38 3.96 13.66
C ILE A 275 -0.96 2.96 14.74
N ASN A 276 -0.98 3.37 16.02
CA ASN A 276 -0.64 2.47 17.12
C ASN A 276 -1.64 1.31 17.25
N TRP A 277 -2.94 1.57 17.05
CA TRP A 277 -4.00 0.57 17.08
C TRP A 277 -3.87 -0.42 15.90
N MET A 278 -3.48 0.04 14.71
CA MET A 278 -3.23 -0.81 13.55
C MET A 278 -2.03 -1.75 13.74
N MET A 279 -1.07 -1.40 14.59
CA MET A 279 0.07 -2.28 14.92
C MET A 279 -0.28 -3.38 15.96
N LEU A 280 -1.55 -3.54 16.35
CA LEU A 280 -2.00 -4.72 17.08
C LEU A 280 -2.12 -5.90 16.11
N PRO A 281 -1.65 -7.11 16.50
CA PRO A 281 -1.62 -8.28 15.60
C PRO A 281 -2.97 -8.64 14.98
N GLU A 282 -4.06 -8.60 15.74
CA GLU A 282 -5.40 -8.89 15.25
C GLU A 282 -5.94 -7.84 14.27
N ASN A 283 -5.58 -6.56 14.45
CA ASN A 283 -6.09 -5.49 13.61
C ASN A 283 -5.39 -5.46 12.25
N ILE A 284 -4.07 -5.60 12.23
CA ILE A 284 -3.34 -5.68 10.98
C ILE A 284 -3.65 -6.95 10.19
N ALA A 285 -3.89 -8.08 10.89
CA ALA A 285 -4.30 -9.33 10.26
C ALA A 285 -5.66 -9.19 9.57
N ALA A 286 -6.61 -8.43 10.14
CA ALA A 286 -7.89 -8.16 9.49
C ALA A 286 -7.70 -7.41 8.15
N ALA A 287 -6.76 -6.44 8.10
CA ALA A 287 -6.40 -5.77 6.86
C ALA A 287 -5.74 -6.74 5.85
N SER A 288 -4.80 -7.59 6.32
CA SER A 288 -4.16 -8.62 5.49
C SER A 288 -5.19 -9.60 4.91
N ASN A 289 -6.13 -10.07 5.72
CA ASN A 289 -7.18 -11.01 5.29
C ASN A 289 -8.10 -10.40 4.23
N PHE A 290 -8.41 -9.11 4.34
CA PHE A 290 -9.23 -8.41 3.36
C PHE A 290 -8.48 -8.15 2.05
N ALA A 291 -7.31 -7.52 2.15
CA ALA A 291 -6.54 -7.08 0.98
C ALA A 291 -5.73 -8.23 0.33
N LYS A 292 -5.54 -9.34 1.07
CA LYS A 292 -4.77 -10.52 0.65
C LYS A 292 -3.28 -10.22 0.46
N TYR A 293 -2.70 -9.43 1.38
CA TYR A 293 -1.27 -9.13 1.41
C TYR A 293 -0.64 -9.51 2.75
N ASN A 294 0.67 -9.68 2.74
CA ASN A 294 1.45 -9.81 3.95
C ASN A 294 1.54 -8.49 4.72
N ASN A 295 1.82 -8.55 6.03
CA ASN A 295 2.02 -7.39 6.88
C ASN A 295 3.34 -7.46 7.65
N ALA A 296 3.70 -6.34 8.27
CA ALA A 296 4.97 -6.16 8.97
C ALA A 296 4.91 -6.47 10.48
N ILE A 297 3.78 -6.96 11.04
CA ILE A 297 3.56 -7.08 12.48
C ILE A 297 3.75 -8.51 12.96
N GLU A 298 4.60 -8.69 13.97
CA GLU A 298 4.87 -9.96 14.62
C GLU A 298 3.62 -10.49 15.34
N GLY A 299 3.39 -11.80 15.26
CA GLY A 299 2.26 -12.47 15.90
C GLY A 299 0.92 -12.30 15.18
N SER A 300 0.84 -11.53 14.09
CA SER A 300 -0.36 -11.39 13.26
C SER A 300 -0.76 -12.69 12.57
N ASP A 301 0.20 -13.57 12.33
CA ASP A 301 0.02 -14.87 11.64
C ASP A 301 -1.06 -15.73 12.31
N LYS A 302 -1.24 -15.58 13.62
CA LYS A 302 -2.28 -16.30 14.40
C LYS A 302 -3.71 -15.92 14.05
N PHE A 303 -3.89 -14.75 13.42
CA PHE A 303 -5.18 -14.16 13.07
C PHE A 303 -5.37 -14.09 11.55
N MET A 304 -4.33 -14.45 10.78
CA MET A 304 -4.40 -14.48 9.31
C MET A 304 -5.02 -15.78 8.82
N GLU A 305 -5.75 -15.69 7.71
CA GLU A 305 -6.36 -16.83 7.05
C GLU A 305 -5.29 -17.78 6.50
N LYS A 306 -5.49 -19.09 6.71
CA LYS A 306 -4.51 -20.12 6.30
C LYS A 306 -4.20 -20.09 4.81
N GLU A 307 -5.17 -19.76 3.97
CA GLU A 307 -5.01 -19.68 2.52
C GLU A 307 -3.93 -18.68 2.08
N LEU A 308 -3.69 -17.59 2.88
CA LEU A 308 -2.65 -16.63 2.61
C LEU A 308 -1.24 -17.23 2.75
N PHE A 309 -1.07 -18.24 3.61
CA PHE A 309 0.21 -18.93 3.79
C PHE A 309 0.43 -20.02 2.72
N ASP A 310 -0.64 -20.60 2.22
CA ASP A 310 -0.58 -21.70 1.25
C ASP A 310 -0.46 -21.20 -0.20
N ASP A 311 -0.84 -19.94 -0.50
CA ASP A 311 -0.77 -19.38 -1.85
C ASP A 311 0.66 -18.96 -2.22
N PRO A 312 1.25 -19.57 -3.27
CA PRO A 312 2.59 -19.22 -3.74
C PRO A 312 2.69 -17.81 -4.35
N ALA A 313 1.57 -17.15 -4.67
CA ALA A 313 1.57 -15.75 -5.10
C ALA A 313 1.74 -14.80 -3.90
N ILE A 314 1.26 -15.18 -2.71
CA ILE A 314 1.39 -14.39 -1.48
C ILE A 314 2.69 -14.74 -0.76
N ASN A 315 2.96 -16.03 -0.56
CA ASN A 315 4.21 -16.53 0.01
C ASN A 315 5.13 -17.02 -1.10
N THR A 316 6.04 -16.16 -1.50
CA THR A 316 7.00 -16.44 -2.58
C THR A 316 7.70 -17.78 -2.35
N PRO A 317 7.64 -18.71 -3.32
CA PRO A 317 8.34 -19.99 -3.23
C PRO A 317 9.83 -19.85 -2.97
N GLN A 318 10.39 -20.76 -2.17
CA GLN A 318 11.78 -20.73 -1.74
C GLN A 318 12.78 -20.62 -2.91
N ASP A 319 12.50 -21.30 -4.02
CA ASP A 319 13.30 -21.28 -5.25
C ASP A 319 13.19 -19.98 -6.07
N LYS A 320 12.37 -19.02 -5.62
CA LYS A 320 12.15 -17.73 -6.28
C LYS A 320 12.50 -16.53 -5.38
N LEU A 321 12.96 -16.76 -4.15
CA LEU A 321 13.29 -15.67 -3.21
C LEU A 321 14.40 -14.76 -3.72
N ASP A 322 15.34 -15.26 -4.51
CA ASP A 322 16.43 -14.49 -5.13
C ASP A 322 15.92 -13.50 -6.20
N ARG A 323 14.70 -13.70 -6.69
CA ARG A 323 14.02 -12.79 -7.64
C ARG A 323 13.43 -11.57 -6.97
N LEU A 324 13.21 -11.58 -5.66
CA LEU A 324 12.68 -10.44 -4.91
C LEU A 324 13.69 -9.29 -4.88
N LYS A 325 13.25 -8.11 -5.31
CA LYS A 325 14.07 -6.90 -5.35
C LYS A 325 13.35 -5.79 -4.60
N THR A 326 13.97 -5.35 -3.52
CA THR A 326 13.48 -4.23 -2.72
C THR A 326 13.71 -2.90 -3.42
N PHE A 327 12.97 -1.91 -3.01
CA PHE A 327 13.19 -0.53 -3.41
C PHE A 327 14.60 -0.06 -3.05
N LYS A 328 15.19 0.75 -3.93
CA LYS A 328 16.45 1.45 -3.68
C LYS A 328 16.21 2.94 -3.59
N LEU A 329 16.86 3.60 -2.64
CA LEU A 329 16.87 5.05 -2.58
C LEU A 329 17.57 5.63 -3.82
N CYS A 330 16.82 6.35 -4.63
CA CYS A 330 17.37 6.96 -5.83
C CYS A 330 17.71 8.44 -5.59
N SER A 331 18.79 8.90 -6.25
CA SER A 331 19.15 10.31 -6.21
C SER A 331 18.09 11.19 -6.91
N PRO A 332 18.03 12.50 -6.61
CA PRO A 332 17.15 13.43 -7.32
C PRO A 332 17.35 13.42 -8.84
N LYS A 333 18.57 13.17 -9.31
CA LYS A 333 18.89 13.06 -10.73
C LYS A 333 18.23 11.83 -11.37
N ALA A 334 18.33 10.66 -10.73
CA ALA A 334 17.66 9.43 -11.17
C ALA A 334 16.14 9.59 -11.19
N LEU A 335 15.56 10.16 -10.12
CA LEU A 335 14.11 10.45 -10.05
C LEU A 335 13.66 11.42 -11.17
N SER A 336 14.47 12.44 -11.48
CA SER A 336 14.20 13.35 -12.60
C SER A 336 14.20 12.65 -13.96
N LEU A 337 15.13 11.70 -14.16
CA LEU A 337 15.16 10.90 -15.41
C LEU A 337 13.91 10.02 -15.51
N ARG A 338 13.53 9.34 -14.42
CA ARG A 338 12.30 8.53 -14.35
C ARG A 338 11.06 9.36 -14.69
N SER A 339 10.90 10.53 -14.08
CA SER A 339 9.79 11.45 -14.36
C SER A 339 9.73 11.92 -15.82
N LYS A 340 10.89 12.14 -16.47
CA LYS A 340 10.96 12.49 -17.88
C LYS A 340 10.49 11.33 -18.78
N VAL A 341 10.85 10.09 -18.45
CA VAL A 341 10.36 8.89 -19.15
C VAL A 341 8.84 8.82 -19.06
N TRP A 342 8.27 9.00 -17.87
CA TRP A 342 6.81 9.00 -17.67
C TRP A 342 6.10 10.08 -18.48
N THR A 343 6.59 11.31 -18.38
CA THR A 343 6.01 12.44 -19.14
C THR A 343 6.01 12.17 -20.64
N LYS A 344 7.04 11.47 -21.14
CA LYS A 344 7.13 11.11 -22.55
C LYS A 344 6.16 9.99 -22.92
N LEU A 345 6.01 9.01 -22.03
CA LEU A 345 5.11 7.86 -22.21
C LEU A 345 3.63 8.29 -22.23
N LYS A 346 3.27 9.31 -21.44
CA LYS A 346 1.89 9.79 -21.31
C LYS A 346 1.45 10.77 -22.41
N LYS A 347 2.38 11.24 -23.25
CA LYS A 347 2.08 11.98 -24.48
C LYS A 347 1.67 11.03 -25.61
#